data_12501cf06002523e6eca8dd9c44afe0c
#
_entry.id   12501cf06002523e6eca8dd9c44afe0c
#
_cell.length_a   1.000
_cell.length_b   1.000
_cell.length_c   1.000
_cell.angle_alpha   90.00
_cell.angle_beta   90.00
_cell.angle_gamma   90.00
#
_symmetry.space_group_name_H-M   'P 1'
#
loop_
_entity.id
_entity.type
_entity.pdbx_description
1 polymer ?
#
loop_
_entity_poly.entity_id
_entity_poly.type
_entity_poly.pdbx_seq_one_letter_code
_entity_poly.pdbx_strand_id
1 'polypeptide(L)'
;MIIEPSNYTYETIPDYEDAVDGAVEIPVTGEEIEIRYAHEVVYDEAHNLHLEIFTPFQMAHPERIWPCITFIQGSAWMKQYVYQKVGMIARLAQRGYVVAIVEYRHSGIAHFPAQIIDAKNAVRFLRAHADEYKLN
;
A
#
# COMPACT_ATOMS: atom_id res chain seq x y z
N MET A 1 10.61 -34.81 -9.72
CA MET A 1 9.75 -35.42 -8.69
C MET A 1 8.36 -34.84 -8.91
N ILE A 2 7.39 -35.65 -9.31
CA ILE A 2 5.99 -35.22 -9.40
C ILE A 2 5.43 -35.31 -8.00
N ILE A 3 5.04 -34.19 -7.44
CA ILE A 3 4.35 -34.15 -6.14
C ILE A 3 2.86 -34.36 -6.44
N GLU A 4 2.34 -35.50 -6.01
CA GLU A 4 0.90 -35.78 -6.10
C GLU A 4 0.15 -34.76 -5.22
N PRO A 5 -0.96 -34.18 -5.69
CA PRO A 5 -1.77 -33.29 -4.86
C PRO A 5 -2.31 -34.09 -3.66
N SER A 6 -2.24 -33.49 -2.47
CA SER A 6 -2.81 -34.10 -1.29
C SER A 6 -4.34 -34.11 -1.38
N ASN A 7 -4.96 -35.23 -0.95
CA ASN A 7 -6.43 -35.37 -0.91
C ASN A 7 -7.01 -34.80 0.41
N TYR A 8 -6.25 -33.98 1.15
CA TYR A 8 -6.73 -33.36 2.37
C TYR A 8 -7.63 -32.16 2.07
N THR A 9 -8.74 -32.07 2.78
CA THR A 9 -9.53 -30.84 2.90
C THR A 9 -9.05 -30.04 4.09
N TYR A 10 -9.56 -28.81 4.26
CA TYR A 10 -9.25 -27.99 5.44
C TYR A 10 -9.61 -28.70 6.75
N GLU A 11 -10.71 -29.48 6.76
CA GLU A 11 -11.20 -30.20 7.93
C GLU A 11 -10.45 -31.52 8.19
N THR A 12 -9.82 -32.06 7.16
CA THR A 12 -9.15 -33.38 7.25
C THR A 12 -7.62 -33.29 7.21
N ILE A 13 -7.06 -32.09 7.05
CA ILE A 13 -5.61 -31.90 7.13
C ILE A 13 -5.16 -32.21 8.55
N PRO A 14 -4.20 -33.15 8.74
CA PRO A 14 -3.75 -33.47 10.08
C PRO A 14 -3.00 -32.29 10.69
N ASP A 15 -3.24 -32.07 11.99
CA ASP A 15 -2.41 -31.15 12.76
C ASP A 15 -0.96 -31.65 12.78
N TYR A 16 -0.03 -30.71 12.68
CA TYR A 16 1.38 -31.05 12.77
C TYR A 16 1.75 -31.19 14.26
N GLU A 17 1.88 -32.42 14.73
CA GLU A 17 2.11 -32.71 16.16
C GLU A 17 3.58 -32.58 16.59
N ASP A 18 4.52 -32.67 15.63
CA ASP A 18 5.95 -32.62 15.92
C ASP A 18 6.57 -31.31 15.46
N ALA A 19 7.16 -30.55 16.36
CA ALA A 19 7.98 -29.41 16.00
C ALA A 19 9.17 -29.88 15.16
N VAL A 20 9.43 -29.22 14.02
CA VAL A 20 10.64 -29.47 13.23
C VAL A 20 11.86 -29.13 14.08
N ASP A 21 12.83 -30.04 14.16
CA ASP A 21 14.06 -29.79 14.92
C ASP A 21 14.73 -28.49 14.46
N GLY A 22 14.98 -27.57 15.39
CA GLY A 22 15.47 -26.24 15.14
C GLY A 22 14.42 -25.20 14.72
N ALA A 23 13.14 -25.55 14.70
CA ALA A 23 12.07 -24.56 14.52
C ALA A 23 12.00 -23.60 15.70
N VAL A 24 11.84 -22.32 15.41
CA VAL A 24 11.68 -21.26 16.41
C VAL A 24 10.26 -20.72 16.31
N GLU A 25 9.53 -20.77 17.40
CA GLU A 25 8.25 -20.09 17.50
C GLU A 25 8.46 -18.57 17.46
N ILE A 26 7.82 -17.92 16.51
CA ILE A 26 7.77 -16.47 16.45
C ILE A 26 6.41 -16.04 16.99
N PRO A 27 6.35 -15.46 18.20
CA PRO A 27 5.09 -15.02 18.76
C PRO A 27 4.52 -13.86 17.92
N VAL A 28 3.25 -13.97 17.54
CA VAL A 28 2.51 -12.87 16.91
C VAL A 28 1.75 -12.16 18.01
N THR A 29 2.16 -10.93 18.31
CA THR A 29 1.60 -10.14 19.41
C THR A 29 0.44 -9.25 18.97
N GLY A 30 0.33 -9.00 17.67
CA GLY A 30 -0.59 -8.02 17.08
C GLY A 30 -0.05 -6.58 17.11
N GLU A 31 1.13 -6.36 17.71
CA GLU A 31 1.80 -5.05 17.73
C GLU A 31 2.64 -4.80 16.47
N GLU A 32 2.85 -5.82 15.67
CA GLU A 32 3.58 -5.74 14.41
C GLU A 32 2.83 -4.84 13.42
N ILE A 33 3.57 -3.97 12.73
CA ILE A 33 2.99 -3.13 11.68
C ILE A 33 3.02 -3.89 10.36
N GLU A 34 1.85 -4.35 9.95
CA GLU A 34 1.59 -4.84 8.60
C GLU A 34 1.34 -3.68 7.64
N ILE A 35 1.38 -3.96 6.34
CA ILE A 35 1.07 -2.96 5.32
C ILE A 35 -0.08 -3.46 4.45
N ARG A 36 -1.12 -2.66 4.37
CA ARG A 36 -2.19 -2.82 3.39
C ARG A 36 -1.86 -1.97 2.17
N TYR A 37 -1.94 -2.56 1.00
CA TYR A 37 -1.65 -1.88 -0.26
C TYR A 37 -2.91 -1.79 -1.11
N ALA A 38 -3.34 -0.55 -1.38
CA ALA A 38 -4.41 -0.26 -2.32
C ALA A 38 -3.77 0.20 -3.65
N HIS A 39 -3.97 -0.60 -4.68
CA HIS A 39 -3.38 -0.45 -6.01
C HIS A 39 -4.33 0.27 -6.95
N GLU A 40 -3.81 1.19 -7.76
CA GLU A 40 -4.56 1.91 -8.81
C GLU A 40 -5.85 2.56 -8.31
N VAL A 41 -5.80 3.21 -7.15
CA VAL A 41 -6.95 3.95 -6.62
C VAL A 41 -7.21 5.20 -7.47
N VAL A 42 -8.30 5.22 -8.21
CA VAL A 42 -8.67 6.34 -9.08
C VAL A 42 -9.04 7.55 -8.24
N TYR A 43 -8.29 8.65 -8.36
CA TYR A 43 -8.60 9.91 -7.69
C TYR A 43 -9.11 11.01 -8.66
N ASP A 44 -8.88 10.81 -9.95
CA ASP A 44 -9.38 11.69 -11.02
C ASP A 44 -9.85 10.83 -12.20
N GLU A 45 -11.16 10.58 -12.28
CA GLU A 45 -11.78 9.78 -13.33
C GLU A 45 -11.66 10.43 -14.71
N ALA A 46 -11.73 11.78 -14.78
CA ALA A 46 -11.69 12.50 -16.05
C ALA A 46 -10.36 12.35 -16.78
N HIS A 47 -9.28 12.14 -16.05
CA HIS A 47 -7.93 11.99 -16.62
C HIS A 47 -7.35 10.60 -16.36
N ASN A 48 -8.12 9.70 -15.73
CA ASN A 48 -7.71 8.34 -15.36
C ASN A 48 -6.39 8.34 -14.57
N LEU A 49 -6.33 9.19 -13.52
CA LEU A 49 -5.15 9.30 -12.65
C LEU A 49 -5.36 8.52 -11.35
N HIS A 50 -4.29 7.87 -10.89
CA HIS A 50 -4.33 6.91 -9.81
C HIS A 50 -3.40 7.29 -8.66
N LEU A 51 -3.69 6.70 -7.50
CA LEU A 51 -2.83 6.66 -6.32
C LEU A 51 -2.43 5.23 -6.03
N GLU A 52 -1.20 5.04 -5.55
CA GLU A 52 -0.75 3.82 -4.89
C GLU A 52 -0.69 4.10 -3.40
N ILE A 53 -1.55 3.49 -2.59
CA ILE A 53 -1.70 3.83 -1.17
C ILE A 53 -1.23 2.67 -0.30
N PHE A 54 -0.29 2.96 0.58
CA PHE A 54 0.28 2.05 1.58
C PHE A 54 -0.20 2.49 2.96
N THR A 55 -1.06 1.67 3.58
CA THR A 55 -1.62 1.97 4.90
C THR A 55 -1.03 1.02 5.93
N PRO A 56 -0.42 1.52 7.02
CA PRO A 56 -0.03 0.69 8.15
C PRO A 56 -1.26 0.07 8.82
N PHE A 57 -1.11 -1.14 9.32
CA PHE A 57 -2.13 -1.82 10.08
C PHE A 57 -1.50 -2.55 11.26
N GLN A 58 -2.10 -2.42 12.44
CA GLN A 58 -1.77 -3.19 13.62
C GLN A 58 -3.01 -3.95 14.09
N MET A 59 -2.89 -5.25 14.28
CA MET A 59 -4.02 -6.08 14.71
C MET A 59 -4.49 -5.70 16.12
N ALA A 60 -3.58 -5.34 17.01
CA ALA A 60 -3.90 -4.89 18.38
C ALA A 60 -4.59 -3.51 18.40
N HIS A 61 -4.40 -2.69 17.36
CA HIS A 61 -4.91 -1.31 17.28
C HIS A 61 -5.54 -1.01 15.91
N PRO A 62 -6.59 -1.74 15.50
CA PRO A 62 -7.18 -1.62 14.15
C PRO A 62 -7.82 -0.26 13.87
N GLU A 63 -8.15 0.50 14.92
CA GLU A 63 -8.72 1.86 14.83
C GLU A 63 -7.68 2.96 14.65
N ARG A 64 -6.40 2.64 14.77
CA ARG A 64 -5.32 3.63 14.78
C ARG A 64 -5.27 4.43 13.48
N ILE A 65 -5.14 5.76 13.63
CA ILE A 65 -4.99 6.73 12.55
C ILE A 65 -3.51 7.10 12.43
N TRP A 66 -3.03 7.26 11.19
CA TRP A 66 -1.63 7.46 10.89
C TRP A 66 -1.39 8.77 10.14
N PRO A 67 -0.27 9.46 10.36
CA PRO A 67 0.09 10.61 9.55
C PRO A 67 0.31 10.20 8.09
N CYS A 68 -0.10 11.08 7.15
CA CYS A 68 -0.02 10.81 5.72
C CYS A 68 1.15 11.54 5.05
N ILE A 69 1.87 10.81 4.19
CA ILE A 69 2.88 11.35 3.28
C ILE A 69 2.35 11.21 1.86
N THR A 70 2.13 12.34 1.19
CA THR A 70 1.85 12.37 -0.24
C THR A 70 3.17 12.43 -1.00
N PHE A 71 3.51 11.34 -1.70
CA PHE A 71 4.75 11.21 -2.45
C PHE A 71 4.55 11.54 -3.92
N ILE A 72 5.17 12.62 -4.38
CA ILE A 72 5.14 13.07 -5.77
C ILE A 72 6.49 12.74 -6.40
N GLN A 73 6.51 11.71 -7.24
CA GLN A 73 7.73 11.24 -7.86
C GLN A 73 8.21 12.24 -8.94
N GLY A 74 9.46 12.65 -8.86
CA GLY A 74 10.11 13.40 -9.94
C GLY A 74 10.35 12.50 -11.17
N SER A 75 9.99 13.00 -12.35
CA SER A 75 10.14 12.29 -13.64
C SER A 75 10.62 13.21 -14.78
N ALA A 76 11.23 14.35 -14.46
CA ALA A 76 11.57 15.40 -15.45
C ALA A 76 10.34 15.79 -16.31
N TRP A 77 9.17 15.85 -15.70
CA TRP A 77 7.87 16.12 -16.33
C TRP A 77 7.41 15.06 -17.35
N MET A 78 8.13 13.94 -17.46
CA MET A 78 7.75 12.78 -18.27
C MET A 78 6.80 11.87 -17.48
N LYS A 79 6.32 10.80 -18.13
CA LYS A 79 5.48 9.79 -17.45
C LYS A 79 6.22 9.18 -16.27
N GLN A 80 5.53 9.11 -15.11
CA GLN A 80 6.09 8.52 -13.91
C GLN A 80 6.07 6.99 -13.99
N TYR A 81 7.02 6.35 -13.33
CA TYR A 81 7.01 4.93 -13.02
C TYR A 81 6.73 4.75 -11.53
N VAL A 82 5.46 4.89 -11.16
CA VAL A 82 5.01 4.91 -9.75
C VAL A 82 5.45 3.68 -8.95
N TYR A 83 5.67 2.55 -9.61
CA TYR A 83 6.09 1.30 -8.98
C TYR A 83 7.58 1.20 -8.64
N GLN A 84 8.45 2.04 -9.19
CA GLN A 84 9.91 1.96 -8.94
C GLN A 84 10.30 2.13 -7.47
N LYS A 85 9.49 2.85 -6.70
CA LYS A 85 9.78 3.21 -5.30
C LYS A 85 9.02 2.36 -4.28
N VAL A 86 8.22 1.38 -4.71
CA VAL A 86 7.33 0.58 -3.84
C VAL A 86 8.07 0.03 -2.62
N GLY A 87 9.24 -0.59 -2.79
CA GLY A 87 10.00 -1.14 -1.66
C GLY A 87 10.49 -0.11 -0.65
N MET A 88 10.83 1.11 -1.11
CA MET A 88 11.19 2.23 -0.22
C MET A 88 9.96 2.76 0.51
N ILE A 89 8.85 2.92 -0.20
CA ILE A 89 7.58 3.43 0.33
C ILE A 89 7.00 2.47 1.37
N ALA A 90 7.05 1.16 1.11
CA ALA A 90 6.64 0.14 2.07
C ALA A 90 7.39 0.25 3.40
N ARG A 91 8.69 0.56 3.38
CA ARG A 91 9.48 0.79 4.61
C ARG A 91 9.04 2.03 5.39
N LEU A 92 8.52 3.08 4.71
CA LEU A 92 7.93 4.23 5.39
C LEU A 92 6.60 3.85 6.05
N ALA A 93 5.78 3.06 5.35
CA ALA A 93 4.54 2.56 5.91
C ALA A 93 4.78 1.67 7.14
N GLN A 94 5.80 0.80 7.14
CA GLN A 94 6.22 0.02 8.32
C GLN A 94 6.66 0.88 9.51
N ARG A 95 6.96 2.16 9.28
CA ARG A 95 7.29 3.13 10.34
C ARG A 95 6.09 3.94 10.83
N GLY A 96 4.89 3.57 10.40
CA GLY A 96 3.65 4.20 10.86
C GLY A 96 3.24 5.44 10.07
N TYR A 97 3.46 5.45 8.75
CA TYR A 97 2.96 6.49 7.87
C TYR A 97 2.04 5.89 6.80
N VAL A 98 0.88 6.47 6.58
CA VAL A 98 0.19 6.24 5.30
C VAL A 98 0.99 6.93 4.21
N VAL A 99 1.30 6.22 3.14
CA VAL A 99 2.05 6.83 2.02
C VAL A 99 1.27 6.64 0.73
N ALA A 100 0.94 7.77 0.09
CA ALA A 100 0.26 7.76 -1.21
C ALA A 100 1.22 8.24 -2.31
N ILE A 101 1.52 7.39 -3.28
CA ILE A 101 2.26 7.77 -4.49
C ILE A 101 1.26 8.35 -5.48
N VAL A 102 1.53 9.56 -5.97
CA VAL A 102 0.63 10.28 -6.87
C VAL A 102 1.08 10.12 -8.33
N GLU A 103 0.20 9.58 -9.15
CA GLU A 103 0.31 9.75 -10.60
C GLU A 103 -0.23 11.14 -10.98
N TYR A 104 0.41 11.82 -11.90
CA TYR A 104 -0.02 13.12 -12.44
C TYR A 104 0.18 13.17 -13.94
N ARG A 105 -0.56 14.04 -14.64
CA ARG A 105 -0.42 14.22 -16.08
C ARG A 105 0.97 14.73 -16.41
N HIS A 106 1.68 14.03 -17.28
CA HIS A 106 3.00 14.45 -17.77
C HIS A 106 2.89 15.50 -18.89
N SER A 107 4.00 16.19 -19.20
CA SER A 107 4.02 17.31 -20.17
C SER A 107 3.64 16.90 -21.59
N GLY A 108 3.70 15.61 -21.93
CA GLY A 108 3.22 15.11 -23.23
C GLY A 108 1.71 15.12 -23.40
N ILE A 109 0.94 15.27 -22.32
CA ILE A 109 -0.54 15.30 -22.36
C ILE A 109 -1.14 16.57 -21.76
N ALA A 110 -0.43 17.28 -20.88
CA ALA A 110 -0.92 18.53 -20.30
C ALA A 110 0.23 19.43 -19.87
N HIS A 111 0.08 20.73 -20.16
CA HIS A 111 1.07 21.74 -19.78
C HIS A 111 0.85 22.23 -18.34
N PHE A 112 1.87 22.90 -17.78
CA PHE A 112 1.73 23.64 -16.53
C PHE A 112 0.47 24.53 -16.57
N PRO A 113 -0.36 24.59 -15.51
CA PRO A 113 -0.13 24.07 -14.16
C PRO A 113 -0.82 22.70 -13.88
N ALA A 114 -1.13 21.89 -14.89
CA ALA A 114 -1.87 20.65 -14.74
C ALA A 114 -1.30 19.75 -13.63
N GLN A 115 0.01 19.56 -13.57
CA GLN A 115 0.72 18.72 -12.59
C GLN A 115 0.48 19.18 -11.15
N ILE A 116 0.44 20.49 -10.94
CA ILE A 116 0.15 21.09 -9.62
C ILE A 116 -1.32 20.89 -9.24
N ILE A 117 -2.22 20.99 -10.21
CA ILE A 117 -3.65 20.78 -10.01
C ILE A 117 -3.89 19.31 -9.63
N ASP A 118 -3.29 18.38 -10.35
CA ASP A 118 -3.40 16.95 -10.12
C ASP A 118 -2.90 16.59 -8.71
N ALA A 119 -1.72 17.05 -8.33
CA ALA A 119 -1.18 16.84 -6.99
C ALA A 119 -2.09 17.40 -5.88
N LYS A 120 -2.69 18.58 -6.09
CA LYS A 120 -3.66 19.15 -5.14
C LYS A 120 -4.96 18.33 -5.07
N ASN A 121 -5.42 17.81 -6.22
CA ASN A 121 -6.61 16.96 -6.26
C ASN A 121 -6.37 15.64 -5.54
N ALA A 122 -5.19 15.03 -5.69
CA ALA A 122 -4.77 13.86 -4.94
C ALA A 122 -4.83 14.09 -3.41
N VAL A 123 -4.32 15.24 -2.94
CA VAL A 123 -4.41 15.59 -1.51
C VAL A 123 -5.85 15.79 -1.05
N ARG A 124 -6.71 16.41 -1.88
CA ARG A 124 -8.13 16.57 -1.56
C ARG A 124 -8.85 15.22 -1.49
N PHE A 125 -8.56 14.34 -2.43
CA PHE A 125 -9.08 12.97 -2.44
C PHE A 125 -8.71 12.24 -1.16
N LEU A 126 -7.43 12.23 -0.79
CA LEU A 126 -6.95 11.59 0.44
C LEU A 126 -7.66 12.14 1.69
N ARG A 127 -7.84 13.46 1.78
CA ARG A 127 -8.57 14.08 2.88
C ARG A 127 -10.05 13.68 2.93
N ALA A 128 -10.69 13.56 1.77
CA ALA A 128 -12.08 13.14 1.68
C ALA A 128 -12.27 11.65 2.06
N HIS A 129 -11.23 10.83 1.92
CA HIS A 129 -11.22 9.40 2.23
C HIS A 129 -10.35 9.06 3.45
N ALA A 130 -10.17 10.04 4.36
CA ALA A 130 -9.29 9.90 5.51
C ALA A 130 -9.63 8.69 6.39
N ASP A 131 -10.92 8.47 6.64
CA ASP A 131 -11.41 7.35 7.46
C ASP A 131 -11.15 5.99 6.79
N GLU A 132 -11.31 5.91 5.47
CA GLU A 132 -11.08 4.70 4.68
C GLU A 132 -9.62 4.24 4.77
N TYR A 133 -8.69 5.17 4.59
CA TYR A 133 -7.24 4.88 4.59
C TYR A 133 -6.59 5.10 5.95
N LYS A 134 -7.37 5.38 7.02
CA LYS A 134 -6.85 5.59 8.38
C LYS A 134 -5.78 6.67 8.46
N LEU A 135 -5.94 7.76 7.73
CA LEU A 135 -4.99 8.88 7.70
C LEU A 135 -5.52 10.17 8.35
N ASN A 136 -4.59 11.04 8.77
CA ASN A 136 -4.89 12.40 9.18
C ASN A 136 -3.91 13.42 8.54
#